data_35cd39d48f10171959f49200492373a0
#
_entry.id   35cd39d48f10171959f49200492373a0
#
_cell.length_a   1.000
_cell.length_b   1.000
_cell.length_c   1.000
_cell.angle_alpha   90.00
_cell.angle_beta   90.00
_cell.angle_gamma   90.00
#
_symmetry.space_group_name_H-M   'P 1'
#
loop_
_entity.id
_entity.type
_entity.pdbx_description
1 polymer ?
#
loop_
_entity_poly.entity_id
_entity_poly.type
_entity_poly.pdbx_seq_one_letter_code
_entity_poly.pdbx_strand_id
1 'polypeptide(L)'
;MINSATDELVTIRDWLRWAVSRFNEAGISYGHGTTNAWDEAVWLVLATLHLPHDTLEPWLDARLTHSERLALLGNLQQRVVHRLPTAYLVQEAWLGPFRFYVDQRVIVPRSYFAELLENGFAPWIDDAEGVGAALDLCTGSGCLAILMAHAFPNASIDAIDISAEALAVAQRNIADYALDERVQAIESDLFAAVPGRRYDLILSNPPYVTSEAMDALPPEYHHEPALALAAGADGLDVVRRILAEAREHLNPGGVLAIEVGHNQDLVAAAFPNLNAVWLDTEHAEGKVFLVMRDDLPTARKR
;
A
#
# COMPACT_ATOMS: atom_id res chain seq x y z
N MET A 1 16.57 -33.08 1.64
CA MET A 1 17.03 -32.06 2.63
C MET A 1 15.88 -31.26 3.27
N ILE A 2 14.76 -31.02 2.59
CA ILE A 2 13.63 -30.25 3.16
C ILE A 2 12.79 -31.11 4.14
N ASN A 3 12.66 -32.42 3.93
CA ASN A 3 11.86 -33.30 4.78
C ASN A 3 12.45 -33.56 6.17
N SER A 4 13.76 -33.32 6.39
CA SER A 4 14.37 -33.49 7.71
C SER A 4 14.14 -32.28 8.64
N ALA A 5 13.83 -31.12 8.09
CA ALA A 5 13.64 -29.89 8.88
C ALA A 5 12.50 -30.04 9.91
N THR A 6 11.41 -30.74 9.56
CA THR A 6 10.28 -30.97 10.47
C THR A 6 10.63 -31.89 11.63
N ASP A 7 11.64 -32.72 11.52
CA ASP A 7 12.09 -33.64 12.58
C ASP A 7 13.15 -32.97 13.47
N GLU A 8 14.01 -32.14 12.90
CA GLU A 8 15.17 -31.56 13.58
C GLU A 8 14.90 -30.20 14.23
N LEU A 9 14.05 -29.34 13.59
CA LEU A 9 13.72 -28.00 14.11
C LEU A 9 12.51 -28.10 15.03
N VAL A 10 12.71 -27.86 16.31
CA VAL A 10 11.66 -28.11 17.32
C VAL A 10 11.15 -26.85 18.01
N THR A 11 11.90 -25.76 18.03
CA THR A 11 11.53 -24.49 18.67
C THR A 11 11.31 -23.39 17.63
N ILE A 12 10.58 -22.32 18.01
CA ILE A 12 10.42 -21.13 17.17
C ILE A 12 11.80 -20.57 16.81
N ARG A 13 12.73 -20.53 17.76
CA ARG A 13 14.11 -20.06 17.53
C ARG A 13 14.83 -20.85 16.43
N ASP A 14 14.64 -22.16 16.37
CA ASP A 14 15.24 -22.99 15.33
C ASP A 14 14.69 -22.60 13.95
N TRP A 15 13.37 -22.44 13.84
CA TRP A 15 12.69 -22.09 12.60
C TRP A 15 13.05 -20.68 12.12
N LEU A 16 13.13 -19.71 13.02
CA LEU A 16 13.57 -18.34 12.67
C LEU A 16 15.00 -18.36 12.11
N ARG A 17 15.94 -18.96 12.83
CA ARG A 17 17.32 -19.06 12.36
C ARG A 17 17.39 -19.76 11.00
N TRP A 18 16.65 -20.84 10.82
CA TRP A 18 16.63 -21.61 9.58
C TRP A 18 15.98 -20.82 8.44
N ALA A 19 14.85 -20.14 8.67
CA ALA A 19 14.18 -19.28 7.70
C ALA A 19 15.10 -18.16 7.18
N VAL A 20 15.77 -17.44 8.09
CA VAL A 20 16.75 -16.41 7.73
C VAL A 20 17.86 -16.98 6.83
N SER A 21 18.38 -18.18 7.16
CA SER A 21 19.40 -18.83 6.33
C SER A 21 18.88 -19.14 4.93
N ARG A 22 17.63 -19.61 4.82
CA ARG A 22 17.01 -19.94 3.52
C ARG A 22 16.72 -18.70 2.70
N PHE A 23 16.25 -17.63 3.32
CA PHE A 23 16.00 -16.35 2.66
C PHE A 23 17.29 -15.76 2.08
N ASN A 24 18.36 -15.74 2.87
CA ASN A 24 19.65 -15.23 2.42
C ASN A 24 20.27 -16.10 1.29
N GLU A 25 20.22 -17.43 1.43
CA GLU A 25 20.70 -18.35 0.40
C GLU A 25 19.94 -18.19 -0.92
N ALA A 26 18.62 -17.98 -0.85
CA ALA A 26 17.78 -17.81 -2.02
C ALA A 26 17.85 -16.40 -2.62
N GLY A 27 18.47 -15.43 -1.95
CA GLY A 27 18.50 -14.03 -2.41
C GLY A 27 17.08 -13.45 -2.50
N ILE A 28 16.28 -13.61 -1.43
CA ILE A 28 14.91 -13.08 -1.37
C ILE A 28 14.95 -11.56 -1.44
N SER A 29 14.08 -10.96 -2.24
CA SER A 29 13.86 -9.52 -2.26
C SER A 29 12.80 -9.13 -1.23
N TYR A 30 13.05 -8.05 -0.52
CA TYR A 30 12.15 -7.45 0.49
C TYR A 30 11.57 -6.16 -0.05
N GLY A 31 10.42 -5.72 0.50
CA GLY A 31 9.71 -4.52 0.03
C GLY A 31 8.19 -4.67 0.10
N HIS A 32 7.73 -5.82 0.63
CA HIS A 32 6.33 -6.15 0.81
C HIS A 32 5.97 -6.20 2.31
N GLY A 33 6.36 -5.14 3.06
CA GLY A 33 6.08 -5.00 4.48
C GLY A 33 7.29 -5.20 5.40
N THR A 34 8.41 -5.71 4.88
CA THR A 34 9.68 -5.87 5.62
C THR A 34 10.86 -5.40 4.77
N THR A 35 12.02 -5.21 5.42
CA THR A 35 13.24 -4.73 4.76
C THR A 35 14.42 -5.71 4.88
N ASN A 36 14.26 -6.80 5.61
CA ASN A 36 15.33 -7.76 5.86
C ASN A 36 14.80 -9.17 6.18
N ALA A 37 15.72 -10.14 6.14
CA ALA A 37 15.40 -11.56 6.35
C ALA A 37 14.88 -11.89 7.75
N TRP A 38 15.33 -11.17 8.77
CA TRP A 38 14.93 -11.44 10.15
C TRP A 38 13.48 -11.03 10.39
N ASP A 39 13.12 -9.81 10.05
CA ASP A 39 11.76 -9.29 10.25
C ASP A 39 10.75 -10.08 9.40
N GLU A 40 11.12 -10.44 8.18
CA GLU A 40 10.31 -11.30 7.32
C GLU A 40 10.08 -12.70 7.94
N ALA A 41 11.14 -13.30 8.50
CA ALA A 41 11.04 -14.60 9.15
C ALA A 41 10.17 -14.55 10.41
N VAL A 42 10.34 -13.49 11.23
CA VAL A 42 9.54 -13.28 12.45
C VAL A 42 8.06 -13.14 12.06
N TRP A 43 7.75 -12.26 11.12
CA TRP A 43 6.38 -12.07 10.67
C TRP A 43 5.75 -13.35 10.15
N LEU A 44 6.42 -14.06 9.20
CA LEU A 44 5.90 -15.29 8.63
C LEU A 44 5.66 -16.37 9.71
N VAL A 45 6.59 -16.53 10.64
CA VAL A 45 6.49 -17.55 11.70
C VAL A 45 5.36 -17.20 12.67
N LEU A 46 5.32 -15.97 13.20
CA LEU A 46 4.28 -15.56 14.16
C LEU A 46 2.89 -15.61 13.53
N ALA A 47 2.71 -15.10 12.31
CA ALA A 47 1.43 -15.12 11.63
C ALA A 47 0.97 -16.56 11.31
N THR A 48 1.88 -17.46 10.88
CA THR A 48 1.55 -18.86 10.62
C THR A 48 1.09 -19.59 11.89
N LEU A 49 1.63 -19.19 13.04
CA LEU A 49 1.30 -19.77 14.36
C LEU A 49 0.15 -19.05 15.07
N HIS A 50 -0.44 -18.01 14.44
CA HIS A 50 -1.49 -17.17 15.04
C HIS A 50 -1.05 -16.51 16.35
N LEU A 51 0.22 -16.14 16.46
CA LEU A 51 0.80 -15.43 17.60
C LEU A 51 0.80 -13.91 17.35
N PRO A 52 0.75 -13.07 18.40
CA PRO A 52 0.84 -11.63 18.28
C PRO A 52 2.12 -11.21 17.54
N HIS A 53 2.00 -10.30 16.58
CA HIS A 53 3.10 -9.89 15.70
C HIS A 53 4.19 -9.07 16.42
N ASP A 54 3.84 -8.41 17.54
CA ASP A 54 4.68 -7.53 18.34
C ASP A 54 5.36 -8.21 19.54
N THR A 55 5.09 -9.51 19.75
CA THR A 55 5.54 -10.22 20.93
C THR A 55 6.22 -11.53 20.55
N LEU A 56 7.54 -11.53 20.46
CA LEU A 56 8.33 -12.70 20.08
C LEU A 56 8.99 -13.43 21.26
N GLU A 57 9.64 -12.69 22.18
CA GLU A 57 10.51 -13.24 23.20
C GLU A 57 9.91 -14.38 24.05
N PRO A 58 8.66 -14.28 24.53
CA PRO A 58 8.06 -15.35 25.34
C PRO A 58 7.91 -16.69 24.61
N TRP A 59 7.89 -16.66 23.28
CA TRP A 59 7.62 -17.81 22.43
C TRP A 59 8.88 -18.48 21.87
N LEU A 60 10.03 -17.82 21.90
CA LEU A 60 11.25 -18.25 21.20
C LEU A 60 11.62 -19.71 21.48
N ASP A 61 11.56 -20.14 22.73
CA ASP A 61 11.96 -21.48 23.14
C ASP A 61 10.76 -22.44 23.24
N ALA A 62 9.58 -22.00 22.82
CA ALA A 62 8.39 -22.86 22.76
C ALA A 62 8.57 -23.93 21.67
N ARG A 63 8.19 -25.17 22.03
CA ARG A 63 8.26 -26.30 21.11
C ARG A 63 7.01 -26.35 20.25
N LEU A 64 7.22 -26.49 18.96
CA LEU A 64 6.17 -26.60 17.96
C LEU A 64 5.63 -28.01 17.85
N THR A 65 4.34 -28.14 17.67
CA THR A 65 3.70 -29.40 17.28
C THR A 65 4.12 -29.81 15.87
N HIS A 66 3.92 -31.07 15.51
CA HIS A 66 4.25 -31.54 14.17
C HIS A 66 3.43 -30.82 13.08
N SER A 67 2.15 -30.51 13.33
CA SER A 67 1.29 -29.79 12.38
C SER A 67 1.76 -28.34 12.15
N GLU A 68 2.18 -27.64 13.21
CA GLU A 68 2.72 -26.28 13.10
C GLU A 68 4.02 -26.27 12.27
N ARG A 69 4.91 -27.24 12.50
CA ARG A 69 6.15 -27.38 11.73
C ARG A 69 5.87 -27.64 10.24
N LEU A 70 4.84 -28.43 9.92
CA LEU A 70 4.44 -28.67 8.52
C LEU A 70 3.87 -27.39 7.89
N ALA A 71 3.05 -26.62 8.59
CA ALA A 71 2.50 -25.36 8.12
C ALA A 71 3.62 -24.34 7.84
N LEU A 72 4.57 -24.19 8.78
CA LEU A 72 5.73 -23.32 8.60
C LEU A 72 6.58 -23.75 7.41
N LEU A 73 6.86 -25.03 7.27
CA LEU A 73 7.62 -25.55 6.13
C LEU A 73 6.93 -25.24 4.81
N GLY A 74 5.60 -25.42 4.75
CA GLY A 74 4.80 -25.10 3.56
C GLY A 74 4.90 -23.63 3.18
N ASN A 75 4.70 -22.72 4.13
CA ASN A 75 4.78 -21.28 3.88
C ASN A 75 6.20 -20.84 3.50
N LEU A 76 7.24 -21.37 4.16
CA LEU A 76 8.63 -21.10 3.80
C LEU A 76 8.99 -21.61 2.39
N GLN A 77 8.45 -22.75 1.99
CA GLN A 77 8.63 -23.25 0.61
C GLN A 77 7.97 -22.32 -0.42
N GLN A 78 6.75 -21.86 -0.18
CA GLN A 78 6.07 -20.90 -1.05
C GLN A 78 6.88 -19.61 -1.16
N ARG A 79 7.38 -19.09 -0.06
CA ARG A 79 8.19 -17.87 -0.03
C ARG A 79 9.52 -18.03 -0.76
N VAL A 80 10.25 -19.11 -0.51
CA VAL A 80 11.61 -19.30 -1.04
C VAL A 80 11.60 -19.77 -2.49
N VAL A 81 10.75 -20.75 -2.83
CA VAL A 81 10.75 -21.39 -4.16
C VAL A 81 9.90 -20.61 -5.15
N HIS A 82 8.70 -20.21 -4.73
CA HIS A 82 7.76 -19.52 -5.61
C HIS A 82 7.82 -17.99 -5.49
N ARG A 83 8.64 -17.45 -4.59
CA ARG A 83 8.83 -16.02 -4.40
C ARG A 83 7.55 -15.28 -3.98
N LEU A 84 6.56 -16.02 -3.46
CA LEU A 84 5.31 -15.42 -3.03
C LEU A 84 5.54 -14.53 -1.80
N PRO A 85 5.14 -13.24 -1.83
CA PRO A 85 5.27 -12.35 -0.68
C PRO A 85 4.61 -12.90 0.59
N THR A 86 5.25 -12.70 1.74
CA THR A 86 4.72 -13.15 3.04
C THR A 86 3.32 -12.61 3.29
N ALA A 87 3.04 -11.35 2.92
CA ALA A 87 1.71 -10.75 3.04
C ALA A 87 0.60 -11.60 2.41
N TYR A 88 0.84 -12.19 1.24
CA TYR A 88 -0.14 -13.03 0.57
C TYR A 88 -0.25 -14.43 1.16
N LEU A 89 0.87 -14.96 1.69
CA LEU A 89 0.87 -16.25 2.38
C LEU A 89 0.03 -16.23 3.65
N VAL A 90 0.14 -15.14 4.41
CA VAL A 90 -0.57 -14.98 5.69
C VAL A 90 -1.87 -14.18 5.54
N GLN A 91 -2.15 -13.65 4.33
CA GLN A 91 -3.31 -12.81 4.00
C GLN A 91 -3.45 -11.58 4.91
N GLU A 92 -2.32 -10.98 5.25
CA GLU A 92 -2.22 -9.87 6.17
C GLU A 92 -1.10 -8.93 5.73
N ALA A 93 -1.32 -7.63 5.89
CA ALA A 93 -0.31 -6.60 5.73
C ALA A 93 -0.55 -5.49 6.76
N TRP A 94 0.49 -4.73 7.05
CA TRP A 94 0.44 -3.63 8.00
C TRP A 94 0.86 -2.33 7.32
N LEU A 95 0.14 -1.25 7.62
CA LEU A 95 0.51 0.10 7.23
C LEU A 95 0.35 1.01 8.44
N GLY A 96 1.48 1.45 9.03
CA GLY A 96 1.46 2.02 10.36
C GLY A 96 0.88 1.03 11.38
N PRO A 97 0.01 1.46 12.30
CA PRO A 97 -0.63 0.58 13.28
C PRO A 97 -1.83 -0.22 12.74
N PHE A 98 -2.18 -0.04 11.46
CA PHE A 98 -3.37 -0.63 10.86
C PHE A 98 -3.06 -1.95 10.14
N ARG A 99 -3.89 -2.96 10.39
CA ARG A 99 -3.79 -4.28 9.78
C ARG A 99 -4.81 -4.44 8.65
N PHE A 100 -4.40 -4.91 7.49
CA PHE A 100 -5.26 -5.10 6.32
C PHE A 100 -5.23 -6.55 5.83
N TYR A 101 -6.37 -7.05 5.42
CA TYR A 101 -6.43 -8.24 4.59
C TYR A 101 -5.88 -7.91 3.19
N VAL A 102 -5.05 -8.81 2.66
CA VAL A 102 -4.51 -8.70 1.31
C VAL A 102 -4.39 -10.07 0.65
N ASP A 103 -4.52 -10.08 -0.66
CA ASP A 103 -4.18 -11.19 -1.54
C ASP A 103 -3.70 -10.65 -2.92
N GLN A 104 -3.42 -11.54 -3.86
CA GLN A 104 -2.85 -11.18 -5.17
C GLN A 104 -3.72 -10.27 -6.05
N ARG A 105 -4.91 -9.86 -5.61
CA ARG A 105 -5.78 -8.90 -6.30
C ARG A 105 -5.38 -7.44 -6.06
N VAL A 106 -4.55 -7.17 -5.06
CA VAL A 106 -4.09 -5.83 -4.67
C VAL A 106 -2.59 -5.82 -4.41
N ILE A 107 -1.94 -4.65 -4.53
CA ILE A 107 -0.58 -4.50 -4.03
C ILE A 107 -0.56 -4.64 -2.51
N VAL A 108 0.56 -5.10 -1.96
CA VAL A 108 0.77 -5.07 -0.52
C VAL A 108 0.82 -3.61 -0.04
N PRO A 109 -0.01 -3.20 0.94
CA PRO A 109 -0.04 -1.85 1.47
C PRO A 109 1.34 -1.33 1.83
N ARG A 110 1.73 -0.25 1.16
CA ARG A 110 2.95 0.51 1.38
C ARG A 110 2.73 1.89 0.80
N SER A 111 2.78 2.92 1.62
CA SER A 111 2.59 4.29 1.15
C SER A 111 3.19 5.28 2.14
N TYR A 112 3.82 6.31 1.60
CA TYR A 112 4.34 7.43 2.38
C TYR A 112 3.22 8.32 2.93
N PHE A 113 2.01 8.18 2.42
CA PHE A 113 0.83 8.87 2.97
C PHE A 113 0.49 8.45 4.42
N ALA A 114 0.89 7.26 4.85
CA ALA A 114 0.60 6.81 6.21
C ALA A 114 1.13 7.80 7.26
N GLU A 115 2.39 8.24 7.13
CA GLU A 115 3.03 9.19 8.02
C GLU A 115 2.39 10.59 7.92
N LEU A 116 2.03 11.04 6.70
CA LEU A 116 1.38 12.32 6.48
C LEU A 116 -0.03 12.35 7.10
N LEU A 117 -0.78 11.25 7.00
CA LEU A 117 -2.12 11.11 7.57
C LEU A 117 -2.10 11.01 9.11
N GLU A 118 -1.06 10.40 9.70
CA GLU A 118 -0.88 10.34 11.15
C GLU A 118 -0.79 11.74 11.76
N ASN A 119 -0.23 12.71 11.02
CA ASN A 119 -0.15 14.12 11.40
C ASN A 119 -1.32 14.96 10.84
N GLY A 120 -2.42 14.35 10.38
CA GLY A 120 -3.59 15.05 9.86
C GLY A 120 -3.32 15.92 8.63
N PHE A 121 -2.26 15.61 7.85
CA PHE A 121 -1.83 16.36 6.68
C PHE A 121 -1.42 17.83 6.99
N ALA A 122 -1.00 18.11 8.23
CA ALA A 122 -0.49 19.43 8.61
C ALA A 122 0.83 19.76 7.85
N PRO A 123 1.10 21.01 7.48
CA PRO A 123 0.29 22.22 7.70
C PRO A 123 -0.71 22.53 6.57
N TRP A 124 -0.98 21.60 5.67
CA TRP A 124 -1.83 21.83 4.49
C TRP A 124 -3.32 21.74 4.81
N ILE A 125 -3.67 21.00 5.85
CA ILE A 125 -5.01 20.91 6.44
C ILE A 125 -4.89 21.38 7.89
N ASP A 126 -5.43 22.57 8.17
CA ASP A 126 -5.37 23.19 9.51
C ASP A 126 -6.39 22.60 10.49
N ASP A 127 -7.50 22.10 9.98
CA ASP A 127 -8.62 21.57 10.76
C ASP A 127 -9.07 20.21 10.20
N ALA A 128 -8.63 19.15 10.84
CA ALA A 128 -9.01 17.78 10.47
C ALA A 128 -10.50 17.51 10.63
N GLU A 129 -11.18 18.16 11.58
CA GLU A 129 -12.64 18.01 11.79
C GLU A 129 -13.43 18.76 10.71
N GLY A 130 -12.83 19.77 10.07
CA GLY A 130 -13.40 20.55 8.99
C GLY A 130 -13.39 19.83 7.62
N VAL A 131 -12.67 18.74 7.46
CA VAL A 131 -12.69 17.93 6.24
C VAL A 131 -14.01 17.18 6.16
N GLY A 132 -14.86 17.56 5.21
CA GLY A 132 -16.18 16.97 5.04
C GLY A 132 -16.25 15.86 3.99
N ALA A 133 -15.42 15.95 2.95
CA ALA A 133 -15.37 14.97 1.86
C ALA A 133 -13.93 14.73 1.39
N ALA A 134 -13.54 13.45 1.24
CA ALA A 134 -12.22 13.10 0.73
C ALA A 134 -12.30 11.94 -0.26
N LEU A 135 -11.26 11.81 -1.10
CA LEU A 135 -11.20 10.83 -2.16
C LEU A 135 -9.84 10.12 -2.15
N ASP A 136 -9.89 8.80 -2.17
CA ASP A 136 -8.74 7.93 -2.43
C ASP A 136 -8.85 7.35 -3.85
N LEU A 137 -8.01 7.84 -4.76
CA LEU A 137 -7.93 7.38 -6.15
C LEU A 137 -6.89 6.26 -6.29
N CYS A 138 -7.26 5.18 -6.97
CA CYS A 138 -6.48 3.95 -7.08
C CYS A 138 -6.31 3.28 -5.70
N THR A 139 -7.45 3.10 -5.02
CA THR A 139 -7.51 2.71 -3.60
C THR A 139 -6.93 1.32 -3.30
N GLY A 140 -6.89 0.42 -4.30
CA GLY A 140 -6.37 -0.93 -4.13
C GLY A 140 -7.06 -1.69 -2.99
N SER A 141 -6.35 -1.95 -1.91
CA SER A 141 -6.87 -2.63 -0.72
C SER A 141 -7.78 -1.76 0.17
N GLY A 142 -7.98 -0.48 -0.16
CA GLY A 142 -8.70 0.48 0.67
C GLY A 142 -7.89 1.05 1.85
N CYS A 143 -6.60 0.74 1.91
CA CYS A 143 -5.79 1.11 3.08
C CYS A 143 -5.73 2.62 3.30
N LEU A 144 -5.49 3.43 2.25
CA LEU A 144 -5.44 4.88 2.38
C LEU A 144 -6.81 5.47 2.72
N ALA A 145 -7.89 4.98 2.11
CA ALA A 145 -9.25 5.41 2.45
C ALA A 145 -9.58 5.18 3.93
N ILE A 146 -9.15 4.05 4.49
CA ILE A 146 -9.32 3.73 5.91
C ILE A 146 -8.46 4.65 6.80
N LEU A 147 -7.19 4.87 6.44
CA LEU A 147 -6.34 5.82 7.15
C LEU A 147 -6.93 7.24 7.13
N MET A 148 -7.44 7.70 5.97
CA MET A 148 -8.15 8.98 5.84
C MET A 148 -9.37 9.06 6.75
N ALA A 149 -10.15 7.98 6.87
CA ALA A 149 -11.30 7.94 7.76
C ALA A 149 -10.93 8.08 9.24
N HIS A 150 -9.76 7.61 9.63
CA HIS A 150 -9.22 7.79 10.98
C HIS A 150 -8.63 9.19 11.19
N ALA A 151 -7.92 9.73 10.19
CA ALA A 151 -7.32 11.05 10.26
C ALA A 151 -8.39 12.18 10.25
N PHE A 152 -9.50 11.98 9.53
CA PHE A 152 -10.56 12.96 9.31
C PHE A 152 -11.91 12.42 9.82
N PRO A 153 -12.24 12.59 11.11
CA PRO A 153 -13.35 11.89 11.76
C PRO A 153 -14.72 12.23 11.18
N ASN A 154 -14.91 13.42 10.59
CA ASN A 154 -16.16 13.88 10.01
C ASN A 154 -16.27 13.67 8.49
N ALA A 155 -15.20 13.20 7.83
CA ALA A 155 -15.18 13.03 6.38
C ALA A 155 -16.00 11.82 5.92
N SER A 156 -16.75 12.02 4.83
CA SER A 156 -17.20 10.93 3.95
C SER A 156 -16.13 10.69 2.90
N ILE A 157 -15.77 9.42 2.65
CA ILE A 157 -14.64 9.07 1.80
C ILE A 157 -15.13 8.20 0.64
N ASP A 158 -14.82 8.62 -0.57
CA ASP A 158 -14.94 7.76 -1.75
C ASP A 158 -13.60 7.04 -1.98
N ALA A 159 -13.64 5.71 -2.08
CA ALA A 159 -12.49 4.85 -2.36
C ALA A 159 -12.65 4.29 -3.78
N ILE A 160 -11.87 4.79 -4.74
CA ILE A 160 -12.07 4.51 -6.16
C ILE A 160 -10.95 3.61 -6.69
N ASP A 161 -11.36 2.56 -7.40
CA ASP A 161 -10.47 1.74 -8.21
C ASP A 161 -11.15 1.31 -9.51
N ILE A 162 -10.36 1.06 -10.54
CA ILE A 162 -10.85 0.51 -11.81
C ILE A 162 -11.05 -1.00 -11.73
N SER A 163 -10.42 -1.67 -10.76
CA SER A 163 -10.48 -3.10 -10.56
C SER A 163 -11.58 -3.48 -9.56
N ALA A 164 -12.65 -4.12 -10.05
CA ALA A 164 -13.68 -4.69 -9.19
C ALA A 164 -13.11 -5.73 -8.19
N GLU A 165 -12.05 -6.45 -8.58
CA GLU A 165 -11.38 -7.42 -7.71
C GLU A 165 -10.63 -6.73 -6.56
N ALA A 166 -9.98 -5.61 -6.82
CA ALA A 166 -9.35 -4.79 -5.78
C ALA A 166 -10.40 -4.21 -4.82
N LEU A 167 -11.52 -3.71 -5.36
CA LEU A 167 -12.62 -3.19 -4.56
C LEU A 167 -13.26 -4.25 -3.67
N ALA A 168 -13.29 -5.51 -4.07
CA ALA A 168 -13.76 -6.58 -3.20
C ALA A 168 -12.83 -6.79 -1.98
N VAL A 169 -11.53 -6.55 -2.12
CA VAL A 169 -10.58 -6.52 -0.99
C VAL A 169 -10.79 -5.27 -0.14
N ALA A 170 -10.94 -4.10 -0.77
CA ALA A 170 -11.21 -2.84 -0.08
C ALA A 170 -12.49 -2.90 0.76
N GLN A 171 -13.59 -3.42 0.21
CA GLN A 171 -14.86 -3.60 0.92
C GLN A 171 -14.71 -4.49 2.16
N ARG A 172 -13.94 -5.58 2.06
CA ARG A 172 -13.64 -6.42 3.21
C ARG A 172 -12.91 -5.63 4.30
N ASN A 173 -11.86 -4.90 3.93
CA ASN A 173 -11.11 -4.09 4.89
C ASN A 173 -11.97 -2.98 5.51
N ILE A 174 -12.80 -2.29 4.72
CA ILE A 174 -13.73 -1.27 5.20
C ILE A 174 -14.69 -1.87 6.25
N ALA A 175 -15.25 -3.05 5.98
CA ALA A 175 -16.14 -3.75 6.90
C ALA A 175 -15.41 -4.22 8.17
N ASP A 176 -14.17 -4.73 8.05
CA ASP A 176 -13.35 -5.15 9.21
C ASP A 176 -13.07 -3.99 10.18
N TYR A 177 -13.06 -2.73 9.67
CA TYR A 177 -12.93 -1.50 10.45
C TYR A 177 -14.28 -0.84 10.81
N ALA A 178 -15.41 -1.44 10.43
CA ALA A 178 -16.76 -0.90 10.65
C ALA A 178 -16.93 0.54 10.09
N LEU A 179 -16.37 0.78 8.89
CA LEU A 179 -16.39 2.08 8.22
C LEU A 179 -17.38 2.15 7.04
N ASP A 180 -18.26 1.17 6.87
CA ASP A 180 -19.20 1.06 5.73
C ASP A 180 -20.10 2.27 5.55
N GLU A 181 -20.42 3.00 6.63
CA GLU A 181 -21.26 4.22 6.57
C GLU A 181 -20.47 5.46 6.13
N ARG A 182 -19.13 5.41 6.16
CA ARG A 182 -18.26 6.58 5.92
C ARG A 182 -17.35 6.41 4.71
N VAL A 183 -17.01 5.19 4.34
CA VAL A 183 -16.11 4.87 3.22
C VAL A 183 -16.87 4.08 2.17
N GLN A 184 -17.03 4.67 0.99
CA GLN A 184 -17.73 4.05 -0.13
C GLN A 184 -16.74 3.54 -1.19
N ALA A 185 -16.69 2.24 -1.42
CA ALA A 185 -15.93 1.66 -2.52
C ALA A 185 -16.69 1.82 -3.86
N ILE A 186 -16.05 2.41 -4.87
CA ILE A 186 -16.68 2.77 -6.15
C ILE A 186 -15.81 2.27 -7.30
N GLU A 187 -16.37 1.45 -8.18
CA GLU A 187 -15.70 1.06 -9.42
C GLU A 187 -15.76 2.22 -10.43
N SER A 188 -14.56 2.72 -10.80
CA SER A 188 -14.43 3.84 -11.74
C SER A 188 -13.05 3.90 -12.36
N ASP A 189 -13.00 4.33 -13.61
CA ASP A 189 -11.77 4.81 -14.22
C ASP A 189 -11.55 6.27 -13.81
N LEU A 190 -10.76 6.46 -12.77
CA LEU A 190 -10.54 7.73 -12.08
C LEU A 190 -11.87 8.43 -11.71
N PHE A 191 -12.10 9.64 -12.19
CA PHE A 191 -13.26 10.47 -11.81
C PHE A 191 -14.56 10.13 -12.55
N ALA A 192 -14.56 9.17 -13.47
CA ALA A 192 -15.67 8.94 -14.40
C ALA A 192 -17.00 8.62 -13.70
N ALA A 193 -17.01 7.91 -12.57
CA ALA A 193 -18.22 7.55 -11.83
C ALA A 193 -18.65 8.58 -10.77
N VAL A 194 -17.89 9.66 -10.58
CA VAL A 194 -18.15 10.71 -9.58
C VAL A 194 -18.31 12.10 -10.19
N PRO A 195 -19.07 12.26 -11.30
CA PRO A 195 -19.21 13.55 -11.96
C PRO A 195 -19.85 14.59 -11.00
N GLY A 196 -19.19 15.76 -10.91
CA GLY A 196 -19.69 16.86 -10.08
C GLY A 196 -19.49 16.70 -8.57
N ARG A 197 -18.99 15.57 -8.05
CA ARG A 197 -18.54 15.47 -6.67
C ARG A 197 -17.30 16.31 -6.46
N ARG A 198 -17.19 16.91 -5.28
CA ARG A 198 -16.05 17.74 -4.89
C ARG A 198 -15.56 17.33 -3.50
N TYR A 199 -14.24 17.41 -3.33
CA TYR A 199 -13.54 16.93 -2.15
C TYR A 199 -12.65 18.04 -1.57
N ASP A 200 -12.42 17.98 -0.29
CA ASP A 200 -11.48 18.85 0.40
C ASP A 200 -10.05 18.29 0.26
N LEU A 201 -9.95 16.95 0.16
CA LEU A 201 -8.69 16.25 -0.03
C LEU A 201 -8.87 15.14 -1.06
N ILE A 202 -7.96 15.09 -2.03
CA ILE A 202 -7.80 13.95 -2.95
C ILE A 202 -6.42 13.38 -2.75
N LEU A 203 -6.32 12.11 -2.38
CA LEU A 203 -5.08 11.34 -2.36
C LEU A 203 -5.06 10.33 -3.51
N SER A 204 -3.88 10.05 -4.02
CA SER A 204 -3.67 8.96 -4.95
C SER A 204 -2.28 8.36 -4.79
N ASN A 205 -2.23 7.04 -4.68
CA ASN A 205 -1.02 6.26 -4.92
C ASN A 205 -1.22 5.45 -6.22
N PRO A 206 -1.14 6.12 -7.39
CA PRO A 206 -1.43 5.48 -8.66
C PRO A 206 -0.27 4.59 -9.09
N PRO A 207 -0.45 3.72 -10.09
CA PRO A 207 0.67 3.06 -10.76
C PRO A 207 1.69 4.10 -11.23
N TYR A 208 2.98 3.84 -10.99
CA TYR A 208 4.07 4.74 -11.39
C TYR A 208 5.32 4.01 -11.91
N VAL A 209 5.26 2.69 -12.07
CA VAL A 209 6.41 1.91 -12.58
C VAL A 209 6.48 2.06 -14.10
N THR A 210 7.65 2.46 -14.60
CA THR A 210 7.88 2.56 -16.05
C THR A 210 7.90 1.19 -16.71
N SER A 211 7.61 1.13 -18.02
CA SER A 211 7.64 -0.14 -18.76
C SER A 211 9.01 -0.82 -18.71
N GLU A 212 10.10 -0.06 -18.74
CA GLU A 212 11.46 -0.59 -18.59
C GLU A 212 11.72 -1.17 -17.19
N ALA A 213 11.26 -0.47 -16.14
CA ALA A 213 11.42 -0.91 -14.76
C ALA A 213 10.58 -2.15 -14.44
N MET A 214 9.42 -2.34 -15.09
CA MET A 214 8.58 -3.54 -14.93
C MET A 214 9.35 -4.82 -15.28
N ASP A 215 10.16 -4.80 -16.34
CA ASP A 215 10.96 -5.96 -16.77
C ASP A 215 12.12 -6.26 -15.80
N ALA A 216 12.54 -5.27 -15.02
CA ALA A 216 13.65 -5.38 -14.07
C ALA A 216 13.19 -5.66 -12.62
N LEU A 217 11.90 -5.73 -12.36
CA LEU A 217 11.38 -5.98 -11.02
C LEU A 217 11.83 -7.35 -10.49
N PRO A 218 12.13 -7.46 -9.19
CA PRO A 218 12.35 -8.74 -8.55
C PRO A 218 11.15 -9.69 -8.73
N PRO A 219 11.39 -11.02 -8.72
CA PRO A 219 10.33 -12.02 -8.92
C PRO A 219 9.13 -11.87 -7.98
N GLU A 220 9.34 -11.36 -6.79
CA GLU A 220 8.31 -11.11 -5.78
C GLU A 220 7.21 -10.15 -6.27
N TYR A 221 7.58 -9.11 -7.03
CA TYR A 221 6.65 -8.12 -7.56
C TYR A 221 5.76 -8.65 -8.69
N HIS A 222 6.15 -9.75 -9.35
CA HIS A 222 5.31 -10.38 -10.38
C HIS A 222 4.08 -11.08 -9.81
N HIS A 223 3.98 -11.21 -8.48
CA HIS A 223 2.76 -11.69 -7.81
C HIS A 223 1.75 -10.58 -7.55
N GLU A 224 2.15 -9.32 -7.66
CA GLU A 224 1.26 -8.18 -7.57
C GLU A 224 0.55 -7.91 -8.91
N PRO A 225 -0.67 -7.34 -8.91
CA PRO A 225 -1.35 -7.01 -10.16
C PRO A 225 -0.54 -6.04 -11.01
N ALA A 226 -0.23 -6.39 -12.25
CA ALA A 226 0.49 -5.50 -13.16
C ALA A 226 -0.23 -4.15 -13.37
N LEU A 227 -1.57 -4.15 -13.32
CA LEU A 227 -2.40 -2.95 -13.40
C LEU A 227 -2.08 -1.93 -12.27
N ALA A 228 -1.71 -2.42 -11.11
CA ALA A 228 -1.41 -1.58 -9.94
C ALA A 228 0.05 -1.05 -9.93
N LEU A 229 0.88 -1.51 -10.87
CA LEU A 229 2.29 -1.12 -10.96
C LEU A 229 2.59 -0.31 -12.22
N ALA A 230 2.16 -0.79 -13.40
CA ALA A 230 2.58 -0.28 -14.69
C ALA A 230 1.89 1.03 -15.07
N ALA A 231 2.68 2.05 -15.46
CA ALA A 231 2.17 3.37 -15.81
C ALA A 231 2.81 3.96 -17.10
N GLY A 232 3.02 3.11 -18.09
CA GLY A 232 3.51 3.53 -19.40
C GLY A 232 5.02 3.73 -19.48
N ALA A 233 5.47 4.43 -20.51
CA ALA A 233 6.88 4.55 -20.80
C ALA A 233 7.68 5.35 -19.76
N ASP A 234 7.07 6.38 -19.17
CA ASP A 234 7.71 7.25 -18.18
C ASP A 234 7.07 7.17 -16.77
N GLY A 235 6.13 6.25 -16.56
CA GLY A 235 5.50 6.07 -15.26
C GLY A 235 4.50 7.16 -14.87
N LEU A 236 4.05 8.00 -15.80
CA LEU A 236 3.21 9.17 -15.50
C LEU A 236 1.84 9.17 -16.18
N ASP A 237 1.44 8.08 -16.85
CA ASP A 237 0.19 8.05 -17.61
C ASP A 237 -1.04 8.35 -16.74
N VAL A 238 -1.12 7.76 -15.56
CA VAL A 238 -2.22 7.99 -14.61
C VAL A 238 -2.12 9.36 -13.96
N VAL A 239 -0.92 9.79 -13.57
CA VAL A 239 -0.66 11.12 -12.99
C VAL A 239 -1.13 12.25 -13.93
N ARG A 240 -0.87 12.12 -15.24
CA ARG A 240 -1.32 13.11 -16.25
C ARG A 240 -2.84 13.24 -16.27
N ARG A 241 -3.54 12.14 -16.19
CA ARG A 241 -5.01 12.12 -16.19
C ARG A 241 -5.58 12.72 -14.90
N ILE A 242 -5.02 12.36 -13.75
CA ILE A 242 -5.42 12.93 -12.46
C ILE A 242 -5.24 14.45 -12.47
N LEU A 243 -4.07 14.96 -12.84
CA LEU A 243 -3.80 16.40 -12.89
C LEU A 243 -4.71 17.18 -13.86
N ALA A 244 -5.15 16.54 -14.94
CA ALA A 244 -6.04 17.16 -15.92
C ALA A 244 -7.47 17.37 -15.42
N GLU A 245 -7.95 16.53 -14.49
CA GLU A 245 -9.35 16.49 -14.06
C GLU A 245 -9.55 16.94 -12.61
N ALA A 246 -8.54 16.79 -11.73
CA ALA A 246 -8.67 16.99 -10.28
C ALA A 246 -9.20 18.38 -9.88
N ARG A 247 -8.87 19.46 -10.64
CA ARG A 247 -9.35 20.81 -10.33
C ARG A 247 -10.88 20.90 -10.24
N GLU A 248 -11.60 20.17 -11.08
CA GLU A 248 -13.05 20.19 -11.12
C GLU A 248 -13.67 19.39 -9.96
N HIS A 249 -12.87 18.51 -9.38
CA HIS A 249 -13.25 17.64 -8.26
C HIS A 249 -12.73 18.12 -6.91
N LEU A 250 -12.14 19.29 -6.82
CA LEU A 250 -11.73 19.88 -5.55
C LEU A 250 -12.63 21.04 -5.15
N ASN A 251 -12.90 21.15 -3.86
CA ASN A 251 -13.49 22.33 -3.24
C ASN A 251 -12.52 23.54 -3.29
N PRO A 252 -13.01 24.77 -3.18
CA PRO A 252 -12.11 25.92 -2.97
C PRO A 252 -11.22 25.69 -1.75
N GLY A 253 -9.90 25.85 -1.91
CA GLY A 253 -8.91 25.54 -0.87
C GLY A 253 -8.58 24.05 -0.76
N GLY A 254 -9.20 23.18 -1.56
CA GLY A 254 -8.93 21.75 -1.55
C GLY A 254 -7.55 21.37 -2.07
N VAL A 255 -7.09 20.21 -1.68
CA VAL A 255 -5.73 19.70 -1.85
C VAL A 255 -5.73 18.41 -2.65
N LEU A 256 -4.83 18.30 -3.62
CA LEU A 256 -4.46 17.05 -4.28
C LEU A 256 -3.06 16.64 -3.84
N ALA A 257 -2.89 15.40 -3.40
CA ALA A 257 -1.56 14.84 -3.18
C ALA A 257 -1.40 13.50 -3.92
N ILE A 258 -0.24 13.32 -4.55
CA ILE A 258 0.04 12.14 -5.38
C ILE A 258 1.40 11.56 -4.98
N GLU A 259 1.40 10.26 -4.70
CA GLU A 259 2.62 9.47 -4.54
C GLU A 259 3.14 9.03 -5.91
N VAL A 260 4.44 9.21 -6.15
CA VAL A 260 5.09 8.88 -7.43
C VAL A 260 6.39 8.09 -7.25
N GLY A 261 6.68 7.65 -6.06
CA GLY A 261 7.88 6.88 -5.76
C GLY A 261 9.16 7.62 -6.18
N HIS A 262 9.96 7.01 -7.04
CA HIS A 262 11.24 7.57 -7.49
C HIS A 262 11.14 8.51 -8.71
N ASN A 263 9.92 8.90 -9.13
CA ASN A 263 9.70 9.65 -10.38
C ASN A 263 9.69 11.18 -10.21
N GLN A 264 10.24 11.74 -9.13
CA GLN A 264 10.28 13.20 -8.90
C GLN A 264 10.80 13.97 -10.08
N ASP A 265 11.96 13.59 -10.63
CA ASP A 265 12.57 14.29 -11.76
C ASP A 265 11.73 14.18 -13.04
N LEU A 266 11.06 13.04 -13.24
CA LEU A 266 10.17 12.82 -14.38
C LEU A 266 8.92 13.71 -14.27
N VAL A 267 8.35 13.85 -13.07
CA VAL A 267 7.23 14.78 -12.82
C VAL A 267 7.66 16.23 -13.05
N ALA A 268 8.80 16.64 -12.51
CA ALA A 268 9.31 18.00 -12.68
C ALA A 268 9.58 18.33 -14.16
N ALA A 269 10.10 17.38 -14.92
CA ALA A 269 10.35 17.54 -16.36
C ALA A 269 9.04 17.57 -17.18
N ALA A 270 8.06 16.73 -16.83
CA ALA A 270 6.78 16.65 -17.54
C ALA A 270 5.85 17.84 -17.24
N PHE A 271 5.95 18.43 -16.04
CA PHE A 271 5.08 19.51 -15.57
C PHE A 271 5.87 20.72 -15.04
N PRO A 272 6.72 21.38 -15.86
CA PRO A 272 7.64 22.43 -15.41
C PRO A 272 6.93 23.68 -14.86
N ASN A 273 5.65 23.85 -15.11
CA ASN A 273 4.84 24.99 -14.65
C ASN A 273 3.86 24.60 -13.53
N LEU A 274 3.89 23.38 -13.04
CA LEU A 274 3.06 22.95 -11.94
C LEU A 274 3.66 23.47 -10.63
N ASN A 275 2.89 24.26 -9.87
CA ASN A 275 3.29 24.72 -8.54
C ASN A 275 3.10 23.58 -7.53
N ALA A 276 3.93 22.55 -7.65
CA ALA A 276 3.90 21.39 -6.78
C ALA A 276 4.83 21.57 -5.58
N VAL A 277 4.36 21.21 -4.40
CA VAL A 277 5.17 21.13 -3.18
C VAL A 277 5.52 19.67 -2.92
N TRP A 278 6.81 19.38 -2.86
CA TRP A 278 7.28 18.04 -2.49
C TRP A 278 7.23 17.88 -0.98
N LEU A 279 6.64 16.78 -0.56
CA LEU A 279 6.48 16.45 0.85
C LEU A 279 7.56 15.44 1.25
N ASP A 280 8.27 15.78 2.32
CA ASP A 280 9.23 14.88 2.93
C ASP A 280 8.58 14.15 4.10
N THR A 281 8.93 12.89 4.27
CA THR A 281 8.58 12.05 5.40
C THR A 281 9.84 11.63 6.16
N GLU A 282 9.73 11.08 7.36
CA GLU A 282 10.88 10.62 8.13
C GLU A 282 11.74 9.60 7.35
N HIS A 283 11.09 8.83 6.49
CA HIS A 283 11.73 7.71 5.79
C HIS A 283 11.98 7.97 4.30
N ALA A 284 11.53 9.11 3.74
CA ALA A 284 11.70 9.38 2.32
C ALA A 284 11.55 10.87 1.97
N GLU A 285 12.37 11.32 1.03
CA GLU A 285 12.32 12.65 0.42
C GLU A 285 11.78 12.56 -1.02
N GLY A 286 10.91 13.52 -1.40
CA GLY A 286 10.46 13.68 -2.77
C GLY A 286 9.65 12.52 -3.38
N LYS A 287 8.95 11.73 -2.55
CA LYS A 287 8.11 10.60 -3.00
C LYS A 287 6.66 10.98 -3.22
N VAL A 288 6.21 12.05 -2.58
CA VAL A 288 4.86 12.59 -2.63
C VAL A 288 4.93 14.05 -3.02
N PHE A 289 4.07 14.49 -3.91
CA PHE A 289 3.87 15.91 -4.16
C PHE A 289 2.43 16.33 -3.91
N LEU A 290 2.27 17.59 -3.54
CA LEU A 290 0.99 18.23 -3.25
C LEU A 290 0.78 19.42 -4.17
N VAL A 291 -0.46 19.62 -4.62
CA VAL A 291 -0.88 20.79 -5.41
C VAL A 291 -2.19 21.32 -4.84
N MET A 292 -2.24 22.62 -4.59
CA MET A 292 -3.50 23.27 -4.24
C MET A 292 -4.42 23.35 -5.46
N ARG A 293 -5.73 23.28 -5.23
CA ARG A 293 -6.73 23.38 -6.31
C ARG A 293 -6.44 24.52 -7.30
N ASP A 294 -6.08 25.70 -6.79
CA ASP A 294 -5.94 26.89 -7.62
C ASP A 294 -4.68 26.88 -8.48
N ASP A 295 -3.69 26.06 -8.12
CA ASP A 295 -2.46 25.82 -8.88
C ASP A 295 -2.61 24.72 -9.94
N LEU A 296 -3.71 23.96 -9.91
CA LEU A 296 -4.00 22.94 -10.91
C LEU A 296 -4.42 23.56 -12.26
N PRO A 297 -4.08 22.92 -13.39
CA PRO A 297 -4.47 23.37 -14.71
C PRO A 297 -5.99 23.56 -14.82
N THR A 298 -6.42 24.65 -15.47
CA THR A 298 -7.82 24.78 -15.87
C THR A 298 -8.09 23.89 -17.08
N ALA A 299 -9.19 23.13 -17.03
CA ALA A 299 -9.58 22.30 -18.16
C ALA A 299 -9.61 23.15 -19.44
N ARG A 300 -8.89 22.71 -20.47
CA ARG A 300 -9.01 23.35 -21.79
C ARG A 300 -10.44 23.13 -22.27
N LYS A 301 -11.20 24.22 -22.43
CA LYS A 301 -12.51 24.14 -23.11
C LYS A 301 -12.28 23.46 -24.47
N ARG A 302 -12.86 22.27 -24.61
CA ARG A 302 -12.94 21.58 -25.91
C ARG A 302 -13.83 22.34 -26.85
#